data_ae8435bc78682e95b9743cfb8cd0cd24
#
_entry.id   ae8435bc78682e95b9743cfb8cd0cd24
#
_cell.length_a   1.000
_cell.length_b   1.000
_cell.length_c   1.000
_cell.angle_alpha   90.00
_cell.angle_beta   90.00
_cell.angle_gamma   90.00
#
_symmetry.space_group_name_H-M   'P 1'
#
loop_
_entity.id
_entity.type
_entity.pdbx_description
1 polymer ?
#
loop_
_entity_poly.entity_id
_entity_poly.type
_entity_poly.pdbx_seq_one_letter_code
_entity_poly.pdbx_strand_id
1 'polypeptide(L)'
;SIAKDVLGTDDPDKVQEALSTWDKFNAVAEKAAAKGYKMLSGYDDSYRVFSNNVSAPWVDSNNKIVIDPNIMKWVDQTKTFTDKGYNNKTSLWDTTWASDQGPKGKVFGFFYSTWGINFTLLGNSLEKPVAEGGKEEVGNGIYGDYAVCQGPQSYYWGGTWLCAAAGTDNPNLIKEIMKTLTCDKTTEVQITKDTQDYTNTISGMNELANSDFKSDFLGGQNHIKLFAQAAPKI
;
A
#
# COMPACT_ATOMS: atom_id res chain seq x y z
N SER A 1 5.93 -14.85 -11.81
CA SER A 1 5.87 -13.50 -11.22
C SER A 1 6.93 -12.60 -11.84
N ILE A 2 6.64 -11.28 -11.89
CA ILE A 2 7.58 -10.26 -12.39
C ILE A 2 8.82 -10.20 -11.51
N ALA A 3 8.66 -10.30 -10.18
CA ALA A 3 9.77 -10.30 -9.25
C ALA A 3 10.76 -11.44 -9.53
N LYS A 4 10.26 -12.63 -9.80
CA LYS A 4 11.11 -13.80 -10.13
C LYS A 4 11.87 -13.59 -11.43
N ASP A 5 11.24 -13.01 -12.44
CA ASP A 5 11.92 -12.69 -13.69
C ASP A 5 13.00 -11.61 -13.52
N VAL A 6 12.69 -10.50 -12.79
CA VAL A 6 13.61 -9.38 -12.62
C VAL A 6 14.74 -9.66 -11.63
N LEU A 7 14.43 -10.32 -10.50
CA LEU A 7 15.35 -10.54 -9.36
C LEU A 7 15.86 -11.97 -9.22
N GLY A 8 15.28 -12.94 -9.96
CA GLY A 8 15.55 -14.35 -9.78
C GLY A 8 14.83 -14.97 -8.58
N THR A 9 14.02 -14.21 -7.87
CA THR A 9 13.27 -14.65 -6.67
C THR A 9 11.93 -13.91 -6.57
N ASP A 10 10.94 -14.57 -6.02
CA ASP A 10 9.65 -14.03 -5.61
C ASP A 10 9.40 -14.20 -4.10
N ASP A 11 10.42 -14.59 -3.35
CA ASP A 11 10.41 -14.62 -1.89
C ASP A 11 10.31 -13.17 -1.37
N PRO A 12 9.24 -12.81 -0.59
CA PRO A 12 9.01 -11.43 -0.17
C PRO A 12 10.15 -10.84 0.66
N ASP A 13 10.87 -11.64 1.46
CA ASP A 13 11.96 -11.15 2.29
C ASP A 13 13.19 -10.80 1.42
N LYS A 14 13.48 -11.61 0.40
CA LYS A 14 14.55 -11.31 -0.56
C LYS A 14 14.20 -10.13 -1.48
N VAL A 15 12.94 -10.02 -1.87
CA VAL A 15 12.44 -8.85 -2.61
C VAL A 15 12.57 -7.59 -1.73
N GLN A 16 12.18 -7.66 -0.45
CA GLN A 16 12.37 -6.55 0.49
C GLN A 16 13.85 -6.15 0.63
N GLU A 17 14.77 -7.09 0.69
CA GLU A 17 16.20 -6.78 0.73
C GLU A 17 16.65 -5.99 -0.50
N ALA A 18 16.17 -6.38 -1.68
CA ALA A 18 16.46 -5.70 -2.95
C ALA A 18 15.82 -4.31 -3.06
N LEU A 19 14.78 -4.01 -2.25
CA LEU A 19 14.04 -2.74 -2.25
C LEU A 19 14.33 -1.89 -1.01
N SER A 20 15.25 -2.29 -0.12
CA SER A 20 15.41 -1.74 1.23
C SER A 20 15.95 -0.30 1.31
N THR A 21 16.42 0.26 0.22
CA THR A 21 16.85 1.67 0.11
C THR A 21 16.42 2.23 -1.24
N TRP A 22 16.36 3.57 -1.36
CA TRP A 22 16.03 4.22 -2.63
C TRP A 22 17.05 3.90 -3.74
N ASP A 23 18.33 3.77 -3.41
CA ASP A 23 19.36 3.39 -4.39
C ASP A 23 19.13 1.97 -4.93
N LYS A 24 18.85 1.03 -4.04
CA LYS A 24 18.48 -0.34 -4.43
C LYS A 24 17.18 -0.38 -5.23
N PHE A 25 16.17 0.38 -4.80
CA PHE A 25 14.90 0.51 -5.52
C PHE A 25 15.10 1.01 -6.95
N ASN A 26 15.93 2.05 -7.12
CA ASN A 26 16.27 2.60 -8.44
C ASN A 26 17.06 1.60 -9.30
N ALA A 27 17.94 0.81 -8.69
CA ALA A 27 18.67 -0.25 -9.40
C ALA A 27 17.73 -1.38 -9.87
N VAL A 28 16.69 -1.70 -9.09
CA VAL A 28 15.64 -2.65 -9.51
C VAL A 28 14.82 -2.08 -10.66
N ALA A 29 14.52 -0.77 -10.65
CA ALA A 29 13.81 -0.10 -11.74
C ALA A 29 14.55 -0.23 -13.08
N GLU A 30 15.88 -0.09 -13.08
CA GLU A 30 16.71 -0.28 -14.26
C GLU A 30 16.66 -1.74 -14.77
N LYS A 31 16.75 -2.72 -13.85
CA LYS A 31 16.65 -4.15 -14.20
C LYS A 31 15.27 -4.50 -14.76
N ALA A 32 14.21 -3.96 -14.17
CA ALA A 32 12.84 -4.17 -14.63
C ALA A 32 12.66 -3.62 -16.05
N ALA A 33 13.13 -2.39 -16.30
CA ALA A 33 13.05 -1.75 -17.61
C ALA A 33 13.85 -2.53 -18.69
N ALA A 34 15.02 -3.07 -18.35
CA ALA A 34 15.81 -3.89 -19.26
C ALA A 34 15.09 -5.18 -19.71
N LYS A 35 14.09 -5.63 -18.94
CA LYS A 35 13.24 -6.78 -19.24
C LYS A 35 11.85 -6.41 -19.77
N GLY A 36 11.61 -5.13 -20.06
CA GLY A 36 10.35 -4.63 -20.61
C GLY A 36 9.23 -4.43 -19.60
N TYR A 37 9.57 -4.39 -18.30
CA TYR A 37 8.65 -4.04 -17.24
C TYR A 37 8.80 -2.57 -16.82
N LYS A 38 7.77 -2.04 -16.16
CA LYS A 38 7.84 -0.77 -15.45
C LYS A 38 8.07 -1.02 -13.97
N MET A 39 8.80 -0.13 -13.30
CA MET A 39 8.96 -0.23 -11.86
C MET A 39 7.70 0.21 -11.13
N LEU A 40 7.10 1.31 -11.57
CA LEU A 40 5.88 1.91 -11.05
C LEU A 40 4.89 2.17 -12.20
N SER A 41 3.60 2.32 -11.89
CA SER A 41 2.60 2.70 -12.87
C SER A 41 2.63 4.20 -13.16
N GLY A 42 2.61 5.04 -12.14
CA GLY A 42 2.36 6.46 -12.30
C GLY A 42 3.42 7.40 -11.76
N TYR A 43 3.13 8.69 -11.97
CA TYR A 43 3.96 9.79 -11.52
C TYR A 43 3.95 9.97 -10.00
N ASP A 44 2.82 9.70 -9.38
CA ASP A 44 2.48 9.98 -8.00
C ASP A 44 2.49 8.75 -7.09
N ASP A 45 2.79 7.56 -7.61
CA ASP A 45 2.80 6.31 -6.86
C ASP A 45 3.66 6.39 -5.58
N SER A 46 4.87 6.96 -5.65
CA SER A 46 5.77 7.08 -4.50
C SER A 46 5.58 8.35 -3.66
N TYR A 47 4.68 9.27 -4.07
CA TYR A 47 4.54 10.58 -3.45
C TYR A 47 4.33 10.52 -1.93
N ARG A 48 3.47 9.61 -1.45
CA ARG A 48 3.14 9.51 -0.02
C ARG A 48 4.36 9.18 0.84
N VAL A 49 5.29 8.40 0.33
CA VAL A 49 6.52 8.05 1.06
C VAL A 49 7.36 9.29 1.33
N PHE A 50 7.49 10.18 0.35
CA PHE A 50 8.25 11.41 0.50
C PHE A 50 7.48 12.48 1.29
N SER A 51 6.20 12.66 1.00
CA SER A 51 5.39 13.70 1.63
C SER A 51 5.10 13.44 3.12
N ASN A 52 5.15 12.21 3.58
CA ASN A 52 5.02 11.88 5.00
C ASN A 52 6.31 12.16 5.81
N ASN A 53 7.42 12.37 5.14
CA ASN A 53 8.73 12.58 5.75
C ASN A 53 9.25 14.01 5.56
N VAL A 54 8.33 14.97 5.44
CA VAL A 54 8.66 16.39 5.38
C VAL A 54 8.86 16.96 6.78
N SER A 55 9.76 17.93 6.89
CA SER A 55 10.11 18.62 8.14
C SER A 55 9.36 19.93 8.34
N ALA A 56 8.71 20.44 7.28
CA ALA A 56 8.06 21.74 7.29
C ALA A 56 6.69 21.69 6.56
N PRO A 57 5.73 22.51 6.99
CA PRO A 57 4.47 22.68 6.27
C PRO A 57 4.70 23.41 4.94
N TRP A 58 3.76 23.24 3.99
CA TRP A 58 3.80 23.92 2.70
C TRP A 58 3.75 25.46 2.80
N VAL A 59 3.23 25.99 3.89
CA VAL A 59 3.13 27.45 4.13
C VAL A 59 3.72 27.73 5.51
N ASP A 60 4.70 28.62 5.57
CA ASP A 60 5.32 29.06 6.82
C ASP A 60 4.47 30.08 7.60
N SER A 61 4.94 30.48 8.77
CA SER A 61 4.27 31.48 9.62
C SER A 61 4.16 32.87 8.98
N ASN A 62 4.89 33.14 7.90
CA ASN A 62 4.88 34.38 7.14
C ASN A 62 4.03 34.29 5.86
N ASN A 63 3.22 33.27 5.73
CA ASN A 63 2.41 32.96 4.54
C ASN A 63 3.24 32.77 3.25
N LYS A 64 4.46 32.27 3.37
CA LYS A 64 5.31 31.94 2.21
C LYS A 64 5.28 30.45 1.94
N ILE A 65 5.29 30.09 0.66
CA ILE A 65 5.39 28.68 0.23
C ILE A 65 6.79 28.17 0.57
N VAL A 66 6.82 27.00 1.22
CA VAL A 66 8.04 26.26 1.54
C VAL A 66 7.97 24.92 0.81
N ILE A 67 8.98 24.64 0.01
CA ILE A 67 9.12 23.33 -0.66
C ILE A 67 10.18 22.54 0.10
N ASP A 68 9.72 21.52 0.81
CA ASP A 68 10.62 20.66 1.59
C ASP A 68 11.56 19.89 0.65
N PRO A 69 12.85 19.68 1.03
CA PRO A 69 13.79 18.91 0.22
C PRO A 69 13.35 17.50 -0.11
N ASN A 70 12.54 16.85 0.74
CA ASN A 70 11.99 15.53 0.43
C ASN A 70 10.96 15.56 -0.71
N ILE A 71 10.20 16.64 -0.83
CA ILE A 71 9.31 16.84 -2.00
C ILE A 71 10.13 16.98 -3.27
N MET A 72 11.27 17.70 -3.23
CA MET A 72 12.16 17.80 -4.39
C MET A 72 12.79 16.46 -4.76
N LYS A 73 13.16 15.63 -3.79
CA LYS A 73 13.62 14.23 -4.07
C LYS A 73 12.57 13.42 -4.81
N TRP A 74 11.29 13.54 -4.44
CA TRP A 74 10.21 12.90 -5.18
C TRP A 74 10.10 13.44 -6.61
N VAL A 75 10.18 14.75 -6.80
CA VAL A 75 10.15 15.38 -8.13
C VAL A 75 11.28 14.85 -9.00
N ASP A 76 12.51 14.79 -8.48
CA ASP A 76 13.69 14.29 -9.18
C ASP A 76 13.56 12.80 -9.53
N GLN A 77 13.05 11.98 -8.60
CA GLN A 77 12.80 10.57 -8.84
C GLN A 77 11.74 10.37 -9.93
N THR A 78 10.60 11.03 -9.81
CA THR A 78 9.50 10.94 -10.78
C THR A 78 9.93 11.40 -12.16
N LYS A 79 10.68 12.50 -12.24
CA LYS A 79 11.27 12.97 -13.51
C LYS A 79 12.19 11.90 -14.10
N THR A 80 13.12 11.38 -13.32
CA THR A 80 14.05 10.34 -13.76
C THR A 80 13.31 9.09 -14.24
N PHE A 81 12.31 8.64 -13.52
CA PHE A 81 11.51 7.46 -13.88
C PHE A 81 10.74 7.68 -15.18
N THR A 82 10.23 8.88 -15.38
CA THR A 82 9.52 9.26 -16.61
C THR A 82 10.46 9.33 -17.81
N ASP A 83 11.59 10.00 -17.64
CA ASP A 83 12.60 10.19 -18.72
C ASP A 83 13.22 8.85 -19.15
N LYS A 84 13.48 7.94 -18.20
CA LYS A 84 14.03 6.60 -18.46
C LYS A 84 12.97 5.54 -18.80
N GLY A 85 11.70 5.90 -18.78
CA GLY A 85 10.61 4.99 -19.09
C GLY A 85 10.38 3.91 -18.03
N TYR A 86 10.66 4.20 -16.76
CA TYR A 86 10.45 3.28 -15.63
C TYR A 86 9.02 3.31 -15.08
N ASN A 87 8.16 4.21 -15.57
CA ASN A 87 6.73 4.26 -15.28
C ASN A 87 5.88 4.33 -16.54
N ASN A 88 4.58 4.08 -16.41
CA ASN A 88 3.59 4.17 -17.50
C ASN A 88 2.93 5.55 -17.62
N LYS A 89 3.37 6.53 -16.85
CA LYS A 89 2.84 7.91 -16.88
C LYS A 89 1.36 8.00 -16.51
N THR A 90 0.90 7.13 -15.64
CA THR A 90 -0.46 7.17 -15.09
C THR A 90 -0.53 8.08 -13.88
N SER A 91 -1.73 8.32 -13.36
CA SER A 91 -1.98 8.92 -12.05
C SER A 91 -2.76 7.95 -11.17
N LEU A 92 -2.62 8.08 -9.86
CA LEU A 92 -3.38 7.29 -8.89
C LEU A 92 -4.88 7.39 -9.19
N TRP A 93 -5.56 6.26 -9.11
CA TRP A 93 -7.01 6.09 -9.34
C TRP A 93 -7.47 6.22 -10.79
N ASP A 94 -6.57 6.46 -11.73
CA ASP A 94 -6.89 6.38 -13.15
C ASP A 94 -7.25 4.95 -13.57
N THR A 95 -8.07 4.83 -14.62
CA THR A 95 -8.43 3.53 -15.21
C THR A 95 -7.19 2.76 -15.69
N THR A 96 -6.20 3.48 -16.23
CA THR A 96 -4.93 2.87 -16.68
C THR A 96 -4.10 2.37 -15.49
N TRP A 97 -4.03 3.15 -14.41
CA TRP A 97 -3.38 2.71 -13.16
C TRP A 97 -4.05 1.44 -12.59
N ALA A 98 -5.39 1.40 -12.59
CA ALA A 98 -6.13 0.21 -12.18
C ALA A 98 -5.84 -1.00 -13.09
N SER A 99 -5.78 -0.78 -14.41
CA SER A 99 -5.47 -1.84 -15.38
C SER A 99 -4.05 -2.39 -15.26
N ASP A 100 -3.09 -1.57 -14.85
CA ASP A 100 -1.71 -1.98 -14.60
C ASP A 100 -1.58 -2.97 -13.42
N GLN A 101 -2.57 -3.00 -12.53
CA GLN A 101 -2.66 -3.94 -11.39
C GLN A 101 -3.24 -5.31 -11.78
N GLY A 102 -3.73 -5.44 -12.98
CA GLY A 102 -4.39 -6.64 -13.48
C GLY A 102 -3.43 -7.62 -14.15
N PRO A 103 -3.98 -8.74 -14.66
CA PRO A 103 -3.22 -9.85 -15.27
C PRO A 103 -2.36 -9.44 -16.46
N LYS A 104 -2.74 -8.38 -17.17
CA LYS A 104 -2.03 -7.86 -18.35
C LYS A 104 -1.02 -6.77 -17.99
N GLY A 105 -1.01 -6.33 -16.75
CA GLY A 105 -0.08 -5.31 -16.25
C GLY A 105 1.36 -5.80 -16.25
N LYS A 106 2.28 -4.90 -16.62
CA LYS A 106 3.72 -5.17 -16.65
C LYS A 106 4.46 -4.25 -15.67
N VAL A 107 3.86 -4.03 -14.50
CA VAL A 107 4.39 -3.17 -13.45
C VAL A 107 4.91 -4.04 -12.31
N PHE A 108 6.15 -3.75 -11.88
CA PHE A 108 6.83 -4.52 -10.85
C PHE A 108 6.15 -4.40 -9.48
N GLY A 109 5.74 -3.17 -9.11
CA GLY A 109 5.11 -2.93 -7.82
C GLY A 109 4.36 -1.61 -7.74
N PHE A 110 3.61 -1.47 -6.65
CA PHE A 110 2.78 -0.32 -6.34
C PHE A 110 3.01 0.08 -4.89
N PHE A 111 3.12 1.37 -4.62
CA PHE A 111 2.97 1.89 -3.27
C PHE A 111 1.47 1.95 -2.94
N TYR A 112 1.11 1.38 -1.80
CA TYR A 112 -0.31 1.21 -1.47
C TYR A 112 -0.61 1.58 -0.02
N SER A 113 -1.87 1.94 0.25
CA SER A 113 -2.42 2.01 1.60
C SER A 113 -2.80 0.62 2.09
N THR A 114 -2.82 0.42 3.41
CA THR A 114 -3.24 -0.86 4.00
C THR A 114 -4.67 -1.23 3.60
N TRP A 115 -5.57 -0.26 3.68
CA TRP A 115 -6.99 -0.40 3.31
C TRP A 115 -7.21 -0.59 1.80
N GLY A 116 -6.31 -0.07 0.97
CA GLY A 116 -6.44 -0.13 -0.50
C GLY A 116 -6.21 -1.53 -1.06
N ILE A 117 -5.50 -2.40 -0.35
CA ILE A 117 -5.17 -3.76 -0.82
C ILE A 117 -6.45 -4.53 -1.14
N ASN A 118 -7.40 -4.62 -0.21
CA ASN A 118 -8.66 -5.32 -0.44
C ASN A 118 -9.73 -4.44 -1.10
N PHE A 119 -9.65 -3.11 -0.92
CA PHE A 119 -10.63 -2.19 -1.49
C PHE A 119 -10.51 -2.07 -3.02
N THR A 120 -9.29 -2.09 -3.57
CA THR A 120 -9.09 -1.88 -5.02
C THR A 120 -8.13 -2.88 -5.65
N LEU A 121 -6.96 -3.16 -5.05
CA LEU A 121 -5.93 -4.00 -5.66
C LEU A 121 -6.45 -5.42 -5.92
N LEU A 122 -7.16 -6.00 -4.96
CA LEU A 122 -7.76 -7.32 -5.11
C LEU A 122 -8.69 -7.36 -6.32
N GLY A 123 -9.66 -6.43 -6.39
CA GLY A 123 -10.61 -6.37 -7.53
C GLY A 123 -9.92 -6.18 -8.87
N ASN A 124 -8.91 -5.31 -8.94
CA ASN A 124 -8.15 -5.04 -10.15
C ASN A 124 -7.27 -6.23 -10.60
N SER A 125 -6.92 -7.14 -9.69
CA SER A 125 -6.12 -8.34 -9.98
C SER A 125 -6.88 -9.43 -10.73
N LEU A 126 -8.21 -9.38 -10.72
CA LEU A 126 -9.07 -10.42 -11.28
C LEU A 126 -9.20 -10.28 -12.79
N GLU A 127 -9.09 -11.39 -13.52
CA GLU A 127 -9.41 -11.46 -14.95
C GLU A 127 -10.93 -11.32 -15.17
N LYS A 128 -11.73 -11.98 -14.32
CA LYS A 128 -13.19 -11.86 -14.33
C LYS A 128 -13.65 -11.21 -13.03
N PRO A 129 -14.21 -9.98 -13.09
CA PRO A 129 -14.72 -9.28 -11.91
C PRO A 129 -15.84 -10.04 -11.20
N VAL A 130 -15.95 -9.84 -9.87
CA VAL A 130 -17.02 -10.46 -9.05
C VAL A 130 -18.42 -10.04 -9.56
N ALA A 131 -18.59 -8.78 -9.96
CA ALA A 131 -19.83 -8.26 -10.52
C ALA A 131 -20.27 -9.00 -11.82
N GLU A 132 -19.33 -9.66 -12.51
CA GLU A 132 -19.56 -10.46 -13.72
C GLU A 132 -19.60 -11.97 -13.42
N GLY A 133 -19.68 -12.36 -12.13
CA GLY A 133 -19.72 -13.75 -11.68
C GLY A 133 -18.34 -14.39 -11.56
N GLY A 134 -17.26 -13.59 -11.48
CA GLY A 134 -15.93 -14.06 -11.08
C GLY A 134 -15.89 -14.38 -9.59
N LYS A 135 -14.83 -15.06 -9.16
CA LYS A 135 -14.58 -15.38 -7.75
C LYS A 135 -13.21 -14.85 -7.34
N GLU A 136 -13.10 -14.50 -6.07
CA GLU A 136 -11.84 -14.10 -5.42
C GLU A 136 -11.06 -15.36 -5.01
N GLU A 137 -10.45 -16.03 -5.98
CA GLU A 137 -9.74 -17.29 -5.79
C GLU A 137 -8.56 -17.42 -6.76
N VAL A 138 -7.60 -18.24 -6.38
CA VAL A 138 -6.45 -18.60 -7.24
C VAL A 138 -6.97 -19.21 -8.54
N GLY A 139 -6.46 -18.70 -9.66
CA GLY A 139 -6.92 -19.07 -11.00
C GLY A 139 -7.80 -18.01 -11.68
N ASN A 140 -8.29 -17.02 -10.93
CA ASN A 140 -8.92 -15.85 -11.51
C ASN A 140 -7.93 -14.69 -11.59
N GLY A 141 -7.35 -14.47 -12.76
CA GLY A 141 -6.33 -13.45 -13.00
C GLY A 141 -5.02 -13.75 -12.26
N ILE A 142 -4.55 -12.78 -11.47
CA ILE A 142 -3.34 -12.87 -10.67
C ILE A 142 -3.64 -12.83 -9.15
N TYR A 143 -4.85 -13.25 -8.77
CA TYR A 143 -5.21 -13.44 -7.35
C TYR A 143 -4.23 -14.45 -6.71
N GLY A 144 -3.62 -14.06 -5.60
CA GLY A 144 -2.62 -14.85 -4.90
C GLY A 144 -1.18 -14.67 -5.39
N ASP A 145 -0.94 -13.84 -6.41
CA ASP A 145 0.40 -13.55 -6.95
C ASP A 145 1.02 -12.26 -6.40
N TYR A 146 0.28 -11.49 -5.64
CA TYR A 146 0.79 -10.31 -4.94
C TYR A 146 1.43 -10.68 -3.60
N ALA A 147 2.42 -9.89 -3.19
CA ALA A 147 2.96 -9.91 -1.83
C ALA A 147 3.28 -8.48 -1.38
N VAL A 148 3.28 -8.25 -0.07
CA VAL A 148 3.62 -6.96 0.53
C VAL A 148 5.08 -6.96 0.97
N CYS A 149 5.78 -5.86 0.68
CA CYS A 149 7.10 -5.52 1.21
C CYS A 149 7.04 -4.15 1.87
N GLN A 150 7.92 -3.87 2.84
CA GLN A 150 8.01 -2.54 3.46
C GLN A 150 8.54 -1.46 2.49
N GLY A 151 9.26 -1.88 1.45
CA GLY A 151 9.92 -0.98 0.53
C GLY A 151 11.10 -0.23 1.15
N PRO A 152 11.54 0.89 0.55
CA PRO A 152 12.71 1.64 1.01
C PRO A 152 12.47 2.45 2.28
N GLN A 153 11.23 2.76 2.61
CA GLN A 153 10.87 3.63 3.73
C GLN A 153 9.40 3.42 4.12
N SER A 154 9.12 3.43 5.43
CA SER A 154 7.75 3.40 5.96
C SER A 154 7.04 4.72 5.70
N TYR A 155 5.73 4.67 5.53
CA TYR A 155 4.90 5.84 5.30
C TYR A 155 3.47 5.58 5.76
N TYR A 156 2.73 6.66 5.92
CA TYR A 156 1.33 6.68 6.27
C TYR A 156 0.49 7.12 5.06
N TRP A 157 -0.64 6.48 4.86
CA TRP A 157 -1.56 6.86 3.79
C TRP A 157 -3.01 6.75 4.24
N GLY A 158 -3.57 7.86 4.68
CA GLY A 158 -4.97 7.96 5.05
C GLY A 158 -5.34 7.15 6.27
N GLY A 159 -6.56 6.69 6.29
CA GLY A 159 -7.21 5.98 7.38
C GLY A 159 -8.69 6.29 7.38
N THR A 160 -9.43 5.65 8.28
CA THR A 160 -10.85 5.93 8.47
C THR A 160 -11.05 6.60 9.83
N TRP A 161 -11.72 7.75 9.82
CA TRP A 161 -12.06 8.48 11.04
C TRP A 161 -13.53 8.26 11.37
N LEU A 162 -13.80 7.73 12.57
CA LEU A 162 -15.14 7.63 13.11
C LEU A 162 -15.46 8.91 13.88
N CYS A 163 -16.46 9.66 13.40
CA CYS A 163 -16.86 10.94 13.96
C CYS A 163 -18.29 10.89 14.48
N ALA A 164 -18.55 11.65 15.55
CA ALA A 164 -19.89 11.91 16.03
C ALA A 164 -20.44 13.20 15.39
N ALA A 165 -21.73 13.19 15.01
CA ALA A 165 -22.37 14.43 14.56
C ALA A 165 -22.47 15.44 15.72
N ALA A 166 -22.14 16.72 15.45
CA ALA A 166 -22.37 17.77 16.42
C ALA A 166 -23.87 17.91 16.72
N GLY A 167 -24.21 18.05 18.01
CA GLY A 167 -25.61 18.17 18.45
C GLY A 167 -26.40 16.85 18.50
N THR A 168 -25.72 15.70 18.48
CA THR A 168 -26.39 14.41 18.67
C THR A 168 -27.12 14.35 20.00
N ASP A 169 -28.32 13.77 20.00
CA ASP A 169 -29.12 13.50 21.21
C ASP A 169 -28.65 12.24 21.97
N ASN A 170 -27.72 11.48 21.40
CA ASN A 170 -27.26 10.21 21.94
C ASN A 170 -25.73 10.14 22.19
N PRO A 171 -25.12 11.12 22.91
CA PRO A 171 -23.66 11.19 23.03
C PRO A 171 -23.05 9.98 23.72
N ASN A 172 -23.72 9.40 24.72
CA ASN A 172 -23.21 8.25 25.46
C ASN A 172 -23.21 6.96 24.59
N LEU A 173 -24.28 6.74 23.82
CA LEU A 173 -24.35 5.60 22.91
C LEU A 173 -23.26 5.69 21.82
N ILE A 174 -23.10 6.88 21.21
CA ILE A 174 -22.09 7.11 20.19
C ILE A 174 -20.67 6.88 20.76
N LYS A 175 -20.41 7.35 22.00
CA LYS A 175 -19.13 7.12 22.66
C LYS A 175 -18.82 5.63 22.81
N GLU A 176 -19.82 4.82 23.21
CA GLU A 176 -19.63 3.37 23.35
C GLU A 176 -19.42 2.69 21.98
N ILE A 177 -20.14 3.10 20.94
CA ILE A 177 -19.93 2.63 19.56
C ILE A 177 -18.48 2.97 19.11
N MET A 178 -18.06 4.21 19.30
CA MET A 178 -16.70 4.64 18.93
C MET A 178 -15.63 3.82 19.67
N LYS A 179 -15.77 3.63 20.98
CA LYS A 179 -14.83 2.80 21.76
C LYS A 179 -14.79 1.35 21.28
N THR A 180 -15.96 0.74 21.01
CA THR A 180 -16.04 -0.62 20.53
C THR A 180 -15.34 -0.79 19.20
N LEU A 181 -15.58 0.11 18.26
CA LEU A 181 -15.03 0.01 16.91
C LEU A 181 -13.55 0.45 16.79
N THR A 182 -13.01 1.22 17.75
CA THR A 182 -11.65 1.76 17.63
C THR A 182 -10.71 1.41 18.78
N CYS A 183 -11.19 0.80 19.86
CA CYS A 183 -10.39 0.52 21.05
C CYS A 183 -10.60 -0.89 21.62
N ASP A 184 -11.67 -1.59 21.23
CA ASP A 184 -11.91 -2.96 21.70
C ASP A 184 -11.09 -3.96 20.90
N LYS A 185 -10.12 -4.59 21.56
CA LYS A 185 -9.20 -5.54 20.93
C LYS A 185 -9.93 -6.68 20.23
N THR A 186 -10.95 -7.25 20.85
CA THR A 186 -11.66 -8.41 20.30
C THR A 186 -12.40 -8.03 19.02
N THR A 187 -13.11 -6.91 19.05
CA THR A 187 -13.80 -6.35 17.89
C THR A 187 -12.82 -6.06 16.75
N GLU A 188 -11.70 -5.42 17.02
CA GLU A 188 -10.74 -5.06 15.99
C GLU A 188 -9.99 -6.27 15.40
N VAL A 189 -9.67 -7.28 16.21
CA VAL A 189 -9.14 -8.55 15.70
C VAL A 189 -10.15 -9.22 14.76
N GLN A 190 -11.45 -9.18 15.11
CA GLN A 190 -12.48 -9.72 14.23
C GLN A 190 -12.63 -8.92 12.94
N ILE A 191 -12.63 -7.58 13.01
CA ILE A 191 -12.64 -6.71 11.82
C ILE A 191 -11.47 -7.05 10.91
N THR A 192 -10.25 -7.19 11.44
CA THR A 192 -9.10 -7.56 10.62
C THR A 192 -9.25 -8.95 9.98
N LYS A 193 -9.82 -9.93 10.69
CA LYS A 193 -10.07 -11.27 10.11
C LYS A 193 -11.07 -11.21 8.96
N ASP A 194 -12.08 -10.35 9.08
CA ASP A 194 -13.17 -10.24 8.09
C ASP A 194 -12.77 -9.38 6.88
N THR A 195 -11.96 -8.32 7.10
CA THR A 195 -11.64 -7.32 6.07
C THR A 195 -10.20 -7.37 5.59
N GLN A 196 -9.32 -8.07 6.29
CA GLN A 196 -7.87 -8.08 6.06
C GLN A 196 -7.18 -6.72 6.32
N ASP A 197 -7.91 -5.72 6.84
CA ASP A 197 -7.38 -4.40 7.14
C ASP A 197 -6.56 -4.37 8.43
N TYR A 198 -5.63 -3.41 8.51
CA TYR A 198 -4.88 -3.12 9.72
C TYR A 198 -5.67 -2.15 10.59
N THR A 199 -6.07 -2.59 11.78
CA THR A 199 -6.93 -1.82 12.70
C THR A 199 -6.13 -1.09 13.79
N ASN A 200 -6.83 -0.42 14.70
CA ASN A 200 -6.26 0.63 15.54
C ASN A 200 -5.56 0.12 16.82
N THR A 201 -5.85 -1.09 17.31
CA THR A 201 -5.26 -1.58 18.56
C THR A 201 -3.93 -2.28 18.34
N ILE A 202 -2.85 -1.76 18.96
CA ILE A 202 -1.52 -2.38 18.92
C ILE A 202 -1.57 -3.83 19.44
N SER A 203 -2.33 -4.08 20.52
CA SER A 203 -2.44 -5.42 21.11
C SER A 203 -3.15 -6.42 20.20
N GLY A 204 -4.19 -6.00 19.48
CA GLY A 204 -4.89 -6.83 18.49
C GLY A 204 -4.03 -7.12 17.27
N MET A 205 -3.38 -6.10 16.74
CA MET A 205 -2.49 -6.26 15.58
C MET A 205 -1.27 -7.12 15.90
N ASN A 206 -0.68 -6.98 17.09
CA ASN A 206 0.41 -7.86 17.53
C ASN A 206 -0.03 -9.31 17.75
N GLU A 207 -1.26 -9.55 18.21
CA GLU A 207 -1.81 -10.90 18.29
C GLU A 207 -1.89 -11.56 16.91
N LEU A 208 -2.46 -10.88 15.92
CA LEU A 208 -2.55 -11.39 14.56
C LEU A 208 -1.19 -11.50 13.87
N ALA A 209 -0.28 -10.55 14.11
CA ALA A 209 1.07 -10.58 13.59
C ALA A 209 1.87 -11.82 14.04
N ASN A 210 1.57 -12.36 15.23
CA ASN A 210 2.22 -13.53 15.82
C ASN A 210 1.39 -14.81 15.72
N SER A 211 0.30 -14.79 14.95
CA SER A 211 -0.58 -15.93 14.72
C SER A 211 -0.32 -16.58 13.34
N ASP A 212 -1.12 -17.57 13.00
CA ASP A 212 -1.15 -18.21 11.68
C ASP A 212 -2.07 -17.47 10.68
N PHE A 213 -2.44 -16.22 10.98
CA PHE A 213 -3.21 -15.36 10.09
C PHE A 213 -2.54 -15.24 8.72
N LYS A 214 -3.34 -15.43 7.67
CA LYS A 214 -2.87 -15.42 6.28
C LYS A 214 -3.86 -14.69 5.38
N SER A 215 -3.33 -14.07 4.35
CA SER A 215 -4.11 -13.53 3.24
C SER A 215 -3.93 -14.41 2.00
N ASP A 216 -4.98 -15.05 1.54
CA ASP A 216 -4.94 -15.86 0.31
C ASP A 216 -4.65 -15.00 -0.90
N PHE A 217 -5.17 -13.77 -0.92
CA PHE A 217 -4.86 -12.79 -1.96
C PHE A 217 -3.36 -12.45 -2.05
N LEU A 218 -2.67 -12.45 -0.91
CA LEU A 218 -1.24 -12.18 -0.83
C LEU A 218 -0.41 -13.48 -0.78
N GLY A 219 -0.86 -14.54 -1.42
CA GLY A 219 -0.14 -15.79 -1.52
C GLY A 219 0.12 -16.50 -0.19
N GLY A 220 -0.73 -16.29 0.79
CA GLY A 220 -0.60 -16.87 2.14
C GLY A 220 0.28 -16.04 3.09
N GLN A 221 0.64 -14.81 2.73
CA GLN A 221 1.45 -13.94 3.58
C GLN A 221 0.64 -13.39 4.77
N ASN A 222 1.26 -13.30 5.94
CA ASN A 222 0.76 -12.50 7.06
C ASN A 222 1.24 -11.05 6.91
N HIS A 223 0.49 -10.24 6.19
CA HIS A 223 0.83 -8.84 5.96
C HIS A 223 0.63 -7.94 7.20
N ILE A 224 -0.21 -8.36 8.15
CA ILE A 224 -0.39 -7.65 9.43
C ILE A 224 0.92 -7.60 10.22
N LYS A 225 1.74 -8.65 10.14
CA LYS A 225 3.08 -8.67 10.74
C LYS A 225 3.98 -7.56 10.19
N LEU A 226 3.97 -7.35 8.88
CA LEU A 226 4.76 -6.30 8.24
C LEU A 226 4.25 -4.90 8.63
N PHE A 227 2.95 -4.71 8.69
CA PHE A 227 2.37 -3.42 9.10
C PHE A 227 2.65 -3.11 10.57
N ALA A 228 2.56 -4.11 11.47
CA ALA A 228 2.93 -3.93 12.88
C ALA A 228 4.41 -3.58 13.06
N GLN A 229 5.30 -4.04 12.18
CA GLN A 229 6.72 -3.68 12.18
C GLN A 229 6.97 -2.29 11.56
N ALA A 230 6.13 -1.83 10.64
CA ALA A 230 6.25 -0.54 9.97
C ALA A 230 5.67 0.61 10.82
N ALA A 231 4.55 0.39 11.50
CA ALA A 231 3.83 1.41 12.26
C ALA A 231 4.69 2.24 13.25
N PRO A 232 5.61 1.66 14.05
CA PRO A 232 6.44 2.45 14.95
C PRO A 232 7.57 3.24 14.25
N LYS A 233 7.69 3.14 12.93
CA LYS A 233 8.73 3.82 12.13
C LYS A 233 8.18 5.00 11.33
N ILE A 234 6.92 5.33 11.53
CA ILE A 234 6.21 6.43 10.86
C ILE A 234 6.23 7.66 11.75
#